data_6dab96d530487c337230d497ce8a9fe5
#
_entry.id   6dab96d530487c337230d497ce8a9fe5
#
_cell.length_a   1.000
_cell.length_b   1.000
_cell.length_c   1.000
_cell.angle_alpha   90.00
_cell.angle_beta   90.00
_cell.angle_gamma   90.00
#
_symmetry.space_group_name_H-M   'P 1'
#
loop_
_entity.id
_entity.type
_entity.pdbx_description
1 polymer ?
#
loop_
_entity_poly.entity_id
_entity_poly.type
_entity_poly.pdbx_seq_one_letter_code
_entity_poly.pdbx_strand_id
1 'polypeptide(L)'
;MALSRRALLAAVAGSTLAGCGPSGGGGAAAPEASEASASASEASGASRASAISAATPSEPPTPAPTAATAEPASREPTRAELVARYGGTAPKEWGMEVTGVTTKLPAGESATALTFDACGGPGGNGYDADLIDFLRKRSVPATLFLNARWIDANPDVFEKLAADPLFEIGNHGTVHRPLSVTGRSAYGIAGTGGVGEVYDEVAGNAHKLAGLLGHPVRFFRSGTAHYDDVAARVVADLGERAAGFTVNGDGGATLSAAEVRQEIAAAPPGAIVICHMNHPGGGTAPGVVAAVPGLLAAGRRFVRLSDVLR
;
A
#
# COMPACT_ATOMS: atom_id res chain seq x y z
N MET A 1 -49.43 -14.92 14.62
CA MET A 1 -48.68 -15.56 15.74
C MET A 1 -47.48 -14.70 16.08
N ALA A 2 -47.50 -14.10 17.25
CA ALA A 2 -46.47 -13.17 17.75
C ALA A 2 -45.56 -13.91 18.74
N LEU A 3 -44.25 -13.72 18.65
CA LEU A 3 -43.25 -14.10 19.67
C LEU A 3 -42.16 -13.06 19.64
N SER A 4 -42.21 -12.21 20.53
CA SER A 4 -41.63 -12.03 21.87
C SER A 4 -40.12 -11.68 21.89
N ARG A 5 -39.89 -10.38 22.17
CA ARG A 5 -38.57 -9.78 22.51
C ARG A 5 -38.16 -10.23 23.93
N ARG A 6 -36.90 -10.65 24.08
CA ARG A 6 -36.27 -10.68 25.42
C ARG A 6 -34.97 -9.88 25.38
N ALA A 7 -35.00 -8.79 26.08
CA ALA A 7 -33.85 -7.99 26.50
C ALA A 7 -33.13 -8.72 27.65
N LEU A 8 -31.81 -8.80 27.61
CA LEU A 8 -30.99 -9.12 28.78
C LEU A 8 -30.08 -7.92 29.08
N LEU A 9 -30.39 -7.27 30.18
CA LEU A 9 -29.48 -6.38 30.88
C LEU A 9 -28.55 -7.24 31.73
N ALA A 10 -27.26 -6.99 31.70
CA ALA A 10 -26.32 -7.48 32.72
C ALA A 10 -25.46 -6.30 33.20
N ALA A 11 -25.40 -6.21 34.51
CA ALA A 11 -24.94 -5.11 35.34
C ALA A 11 -23.41 -5.01 35.43
N VAL A 12 -22.97 -3.78 35.67
CA VAL A 12 -21.63 -3.34 36.07
C VAL A 12 -21.36 -3.72 37.53
N ALA A 13 -20.18 -4.26 37.78
CA ALA A 13 -19.59 -4.27 39.13
C ALA A 13 -18.14 -3.76 39.01
N GLY A 14 -17.89 -2.60 39.59
CA GLY A 14 -16.57 -2.04 39.76
C GLY A 14 -15.83 -2.64 40.92
N SER A 15 -14.51 -2.66 40.86
CA SER A 15 -13.63 -2.80 42.04
C SER A 15 -12.33 -2.02 41.79
N THR A 16 -12.21 -0.97 42.57
CA THR A 16 -11.00 -0.18 42.81
C THR A 16 -10.12 -0.87 43.80
N LEU A 17 -8.80 -0.97 43.58
CA LEU A 17 -7.79 -1.10 44.63
C LEU A 17 -6.53 -0.34 44.23
N ALA A 18 -6.21 0.63 45.06
CA ALA A 18 -5.01 1.43 45.10
C ALA A 18 -3.89 0.68 45.83
N GLY A 19 -2.64 0.91 45.45
CA GLY A 19 -1.46 0.45 46.15
C GLY A 19 -0.22 1.26 45.78
N CYS A 20 0.27 2.06 46.72
CA CYS A 20 1.44 2.95 46.66
C CYS A 20 2.78 2.22 46.64
N GLY A 21 3.80 2.90 46.06
CA GLY A 21 5.22 2.71 45.91
C GLY A 21 6.05 2.40 47.20
N PRO A 22 7.37 2.69 47.32
CA PRO A 22 8.25 3.58 46.55
C PRO A 22 9.70 3.03 46.31
N SER A 23 10.45 3.77 45.46
CA SER A 23 11.86 4.25 45.56
C SER A 23 13.05 3.32 45.78
N GLY A 24 14.11 3.60 45.07
CA GLY A 24 15.55 3.36 45.31
C GLY A 24 16.23 2.98 43.98
N GLY A 25 17.18 3.65 43.40
CA GLY A 25 18.21 4.55 43.84
C GLY A 25 19.59 3.99 43.42
N GLY A 26 20.38 4.76 42.69
CA GLY A 26 21.82 4.57 42.47
C GLY A 26 22.17 3.79 41.18
N GLY A 27 23.07 4.17 40.32
CA GLY A 27 24.17 5.12 40.35
C GLY A 27 25.12 4.76 39.20
N ALA A 28 25.59 5.76 38.55
CA ALA A 28 26.71 5.99 37.67
C ALA A 28 27.74 4.89 37.41
N ALA A 29 28.18 4.78 36.15
CA ALA A 29 29.56 5.02 35.71
C ALA A 29 29.76 4.73 34.21
N ALA A 30 30.20 5.71 33.46
CA ALA A 30 30.99 5.54 32.24
C ALA A 30 32.47 5.28 32.61
N PRO A 31 33.28 4.68 31.70
CA PRO A 31 34.36 5.46 31.17
C PRO A 31 34.58 5.26 29.66
N GLU A 32 34.81 6.38 28.99
CA GLU A 32 35.99 6.86 28.28
C GLU A 32 36.72 5.93 27.29
N ALA A 33 36.72 6.44 26.09
CA ALA A 33 37.66 6.58 24.99
C ALA A 33 38.99 5.79 25.01
N SER A 34 39.35 5.29 23.82
CA SER A 34 40.76 5.23 23.38
C SER A 34 40.81 5.36 21.85
N GLU A 35 41.49 6.40 21.40
CA GLU A 35 42.03 6.68 20.07
C GLU A 35 43.26 5.84 19.79
N ALA A 36 43.50 5.55 18.50
CA ALA A 36 44.83 5.57 17.84
C ALA A 36 44.62 5.16 16.37
N SER A 37 44.74 6.05 15.44
CA SER A 37 45.95 6.60 14.74
C SER A 37 46.64 5.65 13.78
N ALA A 38 46.50 6.05 12.49
CA ALA A 38 47.50 6.22 11.43
C ALA A 38 48.33 5.04 10.92
N SER A 39 48.33 4.79 9.60
CA SER A 39 49.44 5.20 8.76
C SER A 39 49.21 4.90 7.28
N ALA A 40 49.60 5.86 6.46
CA ALA A 40 49.70 5.83 5.02
C ALA A 40 50.89 4.99 4.55
N SER A 41 50.87 4.47 3.34
CA SER A 41 52.08 4.31 2.52
C SER A 41 51.73 4.32 1.03
N GLU A 42 52.29 5.25 0.34
CA GLU A 42 52.41 5.41 -1.12
C GLU A 42 53.35 4.36 -1.71
N ALA A 43 53.12 3.96 -2.96
CA ALA A 43 54.20 3.78 -3.94
C ALA A 43 53.66 3.64 -5.37
N SER A 44 53.97 4.58 -6.11
CA SER A 44 54.28 4.83 -7.50
C SER A 44 54.80 3.62 -8.30
N GLY A 45 54.43 3.56 -9.59
CA GLY A 45 55.05 2.64 -10.56
C GLY A 45 54.48 2.85 -11.97
N ALA A 46 55.03 3.82 -12.68
CA ALA A 46 54.78 4.02 -14.10
C ALA A 46 55.60 3.04 -14.95
N SER A 47 55.01 2.51 -15.99
CA SER A 47 55.78 2.01 -17.13
C SER A 47 54.97 2.21 -18.44
N ARG A 48 55.57 3.00 -19.31
CA ARG A 48 55.24 3.22 -20.72
C ARG A 48 55.67 1.99 -21.52
N ALA A 49 54.88 1.58 -22.48
CA ALA A 49 55.38 0.92 -23.70
C ALA A 49 54.51 1.35 -24.87
N SER A 50 55.20 1.82 -25.88
CA SER A 50 54.69 2.40 -27.13
C SER A 50 54.26 1.35 -28.14
N ALA A 51 53.26 1.73 -28.94
CA ALA A 51 53.07 1.56 -30.36
C ALA A 51 53.21 0.16 -31.01
N ILE A 52 52.18 -0.21 -31.77
CA ILE A 52 52.32 -0.28 -33.26
C ILE A 52 50.89 -0.25 -33.83
N SER A 53 50.70 0.70 -34.76
CA SER A 53 49.53 0.86 -35.60
C SER A 53 49.47 -0.24 -36.64
N ALA A 54 48.32 -0.97 -36.68
CA ALA A 54 47.95 -1.76 -37.84
C ALA A 54 46.59 -1.32 -38.33
N ALA A 55 46.54 -0.76 -39.52
CA ALA A 55 45.30 -0.36 -40.19
C ALA A 55 44.49 -1.60 -40.59
N THR A 56 43.26 -1.67 -40.13
CA THR A 56 42.25 -2.62 -40.59
C THR A 56 41.26 -1.94 -41.53
N PRO A 57 40.76 -2.61 -42.59
CA PRO A 57 39.93 -1.99 -43.60
C PRO A 57 38.58 -1.58 -43.08
N SER A 58 38.09 -0.39 -43.51
CA SER A 58 36.77 0.14 -43.23
C SER A 58 35.68 -0.79 -43.77
N GLU A 59 34.84 -1.26 -42.83
CA GLU A 59 33.56 -1.90 -43.11
C GLU A 59 32.51 -0.78 -43.40
N PRO A 60 31.58 -0.96 -44.38
CA PRO A 60 30.60 0.04 -44.69
C PRO A 60 29.63 0.27 -43.53
N PRO A 61 29.11 1.50 -43.30
CA PRO A 61 28.26 1.81 -42.16
C PRO A 61 26.96 1.01 -42.23
N THR A 62 26.69 0.23 -41.19
CA THR A 62 25.39 -0.36 -40.93
C THR A 62 24.37 0.76 -40.75
N PRO A 63 23.19 0.73 -41.40
CA PRO A 63 22.19 1.76 -41.22
C PRO A 63 21.76 1.76 -39.74
N ALA A 64 21.78 2.96 -39.14
CA ALA A 64 21.32 3.16 -37.78
C ALA A 64 19.86 2.67 -37.63
N PRO A 65 19.50 1.99 -36.51
CA PRO A 65 18.12 1.63 -36.30
C PRO A 65 17.28 2.90 -36.24
N THR A 66 16.28 2.95 -37.11
CA THR A 66 15.27 3.99 -37.11
C THR A 66 14.69 4.08 -35.71
N ALA A 67 14.88 5.21 -35.05
CA ALA A 67 14.27 5.47 -33.74
C ALA A 67 12.77 5.25 -33.88
N ALA A 68 12.26 4.23 -33.24
CA ALA A 68 10.83 4.04 -33.09
C ALA A 68 10.29 5.33 -32.45
N THR A 69 9.46 6.03 -33.16
CA THR A 69 8.76 7.22 -32.68
C THR A 69 7.94 6.75 -31.48
N ALA A 70 8.38 7.11 -30.27
CA ALA A 70 7.58 6.88 -29.08
C ALA A 70 6.24 7.57 -29.30
N GLU A 71 5.15 6.82 -29.29
CA GLU A 71 3.82 7.42 -29.24
C GLU A 71 3.80 8.43 -28.10
N PRO A 72 3.26 9.64 -28.33
CA PRO A 72 3.15 10.63 -27.25
C PRO A 72 2.35 9.97 -26.12
N ALA A 73 2.92 9.93 -24.91
CA ALA A 73 2.23 9.47 -23.73
C ALA A 73 0.85 10.13 -23.69
N SER A 74 -0.21 9.33 -23.72
CA SER A 74 -1.57 9.85 -23.75
C SER A 74 -1.78 10.75 -22.54
N ARG A 75 -2.18 11.99 -22.78
CA ARG A 75 -2.49 12.95 -21.71
C ARG A 75 -3.57 12.39 -20.81
N GLU A 76 -3.40 12.54 -19.49
CA GLU A 76 -4.45 12.21 -18.52
C GLU A 76 -5.76 12.93 -18.90
N PRO A 77 -6.90 12.23 -18.93
CA PRO A 77 -8.17 12.84 -19.27
C PRO A 77 -8.62 13.79 -18.15
N THR A 78 -9.18 14.92 -18.57
CA THR A 78 -9.75 15.88 -17.62
C THR A 78 -11.06 15.37 -17.03
N ARG A 79 -11.45 15.96 -15.90
CA ARG A 79 -12.76 15.72 -15.25
C ARG A 79 -13.93 15.90 -16.26
N ALA A 80 -13.91 16.95 -17.07
CA ALA A 80 -14.96 17.25 -18.04
C ALA A 80 -15.03 16.18 -19.14
N GLU A 81 -13.89 15.69 -19.64
CA GLU A 81 -13.83 14.62 -20.64
C GLU A 81 -14.38 13.30 -20.10
N LEU A 82 -14.07 12.94 -18.85
CA LEU A 82 -14.63 11.73 -18.23
C LEU A 82 -16.13 11.85 -17.96
N VAL A 83 -16.59 13.01 -17.50
CA VAL A 83 -18.03 13.27 -17.34
C VAL A 83 -18.76 13.18 -18.69
N ALA A 84 -18.20 13.73 -19.76
CA ALA A 84 -18.77 13.62 -21.11
C ALA A 84 -18.79 12.16 -21.60
N ARG A 85 -17.75 11.38 -21.29
CA ARG A 85 -17.62 9.97 -21.71
C ARG A 85 -18.58 9.02 -20.95
N TYR A 86 -18.73 9.20 -19.66
CA TYR A 86 -19.40 8.24 -18.79
C TYR A 86 -20.66 8.76 -18.07
N GLY A 87 -20.94 10.07 -18.12
CA GLY A 87 -22.01 10.69 -17.32
C GLY A 87 -23.42 10.18 -17.62
N GLY A 88 -23.64 9.58 -18.78
CA GLY A 88 -24.91 8.93 -19.15
C GLY A 88 -24.91 7.40 -19.00
N THR A 89 -23.80 6.82 -18.50
CA THR A 89 -23.66 5.36 -18.43
C THR A 89 -24.17 4.84 -17.09
N ALA A 90 -25.20 3.98 -17.13
CA ALA A 90 -25.68 3.28 -15.94
C ALA A 90 -24.74 2.10 -15.59
N PRO A 91 -24.29 2.00 -14.34
CA PRO A 91 -23.48 0.85 -13.91
C PRO A 91 -24.30 -0.43 -13.86
N LYS A 92 -23.69 -1.56 -14.17
CA LYS A 92 -24.30 -2.90 -14.17
C LYS A 92 -23.87 -3.71 -12.95
N GLU A 93 -22.73 -3.42 -12.38
CA GLU A 93 -22.13 -4.17 -11.28
C GLU A 93 -21.89 -3.23 -10.09
N TRP A 94 -21.92 -3.81 -8.88
CA TRP A 94 -21.56 -3.11 -7.65
C TRP A 94 -21.04 -4.10 -6.61
N GLY A 95 -19.92 -3.78 -6.00
CA GLY A 95 -19.33 -4.57 -4.91
C GLY A 95 -17.81 -4.47 -4.88
N MET A 96 -17.19 -5.46 -4.26
CA MET A 96 -15.73 -5.57 -4.17
C MET A 96 -15.13 -6.32 -5.37
N GLU A 97 -15.92 -7.12 -6.06
CA GLU A 97 -15.54 -7.93 -7.22
C GLU A 97 -16.36 -7.49 -8.43
N VAL A 98 -15.98 -6.38 -9.06
CA VAL A 98 -16.62 -5.90 -10.29
C VAL A 98 -15.62 -5.92 -11.44
N THR A 99 -16.14 -5.93 -12.67
CA THR A 99 -15.33 -5.85 -13.89
C THR A 99 -14.41 -4.62 -13.83
N GLY A 100 -13.11 -4.84 -14.05
CA GLY A 100 -12.07 -3.80 -13.97
C GLY A 100 -11.35 -3.74 -12.63
N VAL A 101 -11.77 -4.47 -11.60
CA VAL A 101 -11.08 -4.56 -10.31
C VAL A 101 -10.23 -5.82 -10.24
N THR A 102 -8.95 -5.67 -9.92
CA THR A 102 -8.01 -6.79 -9.75
C THR A 102 -8.07 -7.28 -8.31
N THR A 103 -8.60 -8.49 -8.07
CA THR A 103 -8.76 -9.08 -6.73
C THR A 103 -7.73 -10.14 -6.38
N LYS A 104 -6.95 -10.62 -7.36
CA LYS A 104 -5.92 -11.67 -7.19
C LYS A 104 -4.75 -11.45 -8.14
N LEU A 105 -3.62 -12.04 -7.83
CA LEU A 105 -2.43 -12.04 -8.67
C LEU A 105 -2.66 -12.87 -9.95
N PRO A 106 -1.82 -12.71 -10.99
CA PRO A 106 -1.98 -13.42 -12.25
C PRO A 106 -2.03 -14.94 -12.08
N ALA A 107 -2.70 -15.62 -13.00
CA ALA A 107 -2.76 -17.08 -13.01
C ALA A 107 -1.34 -17.69 -13.04
N GLY A 108 -1.08 -18.66 -12.16
CA GLY A 108 0.23 -19.28 -12.01
C GLY A 108 1.18 -18.58 -11.02
N GLU A 109 0.87 -17.36 -10.56
CA GLU A 109 1.64 -16.74 -9.48
C GLU A 109 1.28 -17.42 -8.13
N SER A 110 2.32 -17.83 -7.40
CA SER A 110 2.18 -18.49 -6.10
C SER A 110 2.52 -17.59 -4.91
N ALA A 111 3.04 -16.39 -5.16
CA ALA A 111 3.33 -15.41 -4.12
C ALA A 111 2.04 -14.87 -3.47
N THR A 112 2.18 -14.19 -2.37
CA THR A 112 1.11 -13.45 -1.70
C THR A 112 1.46 -11.96 -1.69
N ALA A 113 0.54 -11.11 -2.11
CA ALA A 113 0.67 -9.67 -1.93
C ALA A 113 -0.02 -9.27 -0.61
N LEU A 114 0.79 -8.85 0.38
CA LEU A 114 0.25 -8.16 1.54
C LEU A 114 0.01 -6.70 1.17
N THR A 115 -1.18 -6.21 1.43
CA THR A 115 -1.54 -4.82 1.20
C THR A 115 -2.12 -4.22 2.46
N PHE A 116 -1.76 -2.96 2.75
CA PHE A 116 -2.20 -2.29 3.96
C PHE A 116 -2.81 -0.93 3.61
N ASP A 117 -4.03 -0.71 4.09
CA ASP A 117 -4.74 0.54 3.90
C ASP A 117 -4.49 1.48 5.10
N ALA A 118 -4.39 2.78 4.80
CA ALA A 118 -4.33 3.85 5.79
C ALA A 118 -5.41 4.88 5.45
N CYS A 119 -6.54 4.79 6.14
CA CYS A 119 -7.80 5.43 5.75
C CYS A 119 -7.87 6.93 6.02
N GLY A 120 -7.20 7.42 7.07
CA GLY A 120 -7.23 8.82 7.47
C GLY A 120 -8.59 9.30 7.99
N GLY A 121 -8.62 10.55 8.44
CA GLY A 121 -9.82 11.16 9.02
C GLY A 121 -10.07 10.78 10.48
N PRO A 122 -11.24 11.12 11.04
CA PRO A 122 -11.53 10.86 12.44
C PRO A 122 -11.34 9.39 12.84
N GLY A 123 -10.46 9.14 13.82
CA GLY A 123 -10.13 7.78 14.26
C GLY A 123 -9.24 6.96 13.32
N GLY A 124 -8.91 7.48 12.12
CA GLY A 124 -8.16 6.74 11.10
C GLY A 124 -6.75 7.27 10.83
N ASN A 125 -6.24 8.22 11.61
CA ASN A 125 -4.92 8.85 11.40
C ASN A 125 -3.76 8.15 12.11
N GLY A 126 -4.00 7.02 12.76
CA GLY A 126 -2.94 6.28 13.45
C GLY A 126 -1.89 5.71 12.50
N TYR A 127 -0.78 5.28 13.06
CA TYR A 127 0.29 4.57 12.37
C TYR A 127 0.80 3.43 13.24
N ASP A 128 0.75 2.23 12.70
CA ASP A 128 1.23 1.02 13.38
C ASP A 128 2.72 0.80 13.06
N ALA A 129 3.57 1.41 13.88
CA ALA A 129 5.02 1.32 13.73
C ALA A 129 5.52 -0.12 13.94
N ASP A 130 4.92 -0.87 14.87
CA ASP A 130 5.32 -2.26 15.19
C ASP A 130 5.09 -3.18 13.99
N LEU A 131 3.99 -2.97 13.26
CA LEU A 131 3.69 -3.69 12.02
C LEU A 131 4.76 -3.41 10.95
N ILE A 132 5.06 -2.15 10.69
CA ILE A 132 6.00 -1.74 9.65
C ILE A 132 7.42 -2.18 9.99
N ASP A 133 7.84 -2.03 11.24
CA ASP A 133 9.16 -2.49 11.71
C ASP A 133 9.30 -4.00 11.62
N PHE A 134 8.24 -4.76 11.90
CA PHE A 134 8.23 -6.20 11.68
C PHE A 134 8.42 -6.57 10.20
N LEU A 135 7.69 -5.92 9.28
CA LEU A 135 7.84 -6.16 7.84
C LEU A 135 9.28 -5.87 7.38
N ARG A 136 9.87 -4.76 7.82
CA ARG A 136 11.28 -4.42 7.57
C ARG A 136 12.24 -5.48 8.09
N LYS A 137 12.10 -5.85 9.36
CA LYS A 137 12.92 -6.88 10.02
C LYS A 137 12.88 -8.22 9.31
N ARG A 138 11.75 -8.56 8.70
CA ARG A 138 11.56 -9.82 7.97
C ARG A 138 11.78 -9.70 6.47
N SER A 139 12.12 -8.51 5.97
CA SER A 139 12.25 -8.20 4.53
C SER A 139 11.00 -8.63 3.75
N VAL A 140 9.81 -8.37 4.29
CA VAL A 140 8.52 -8.67 3.69
C VAL A 140 8.02 -7.46 2.92
N PRO A 141 8.03 -7.48 1.57
CA PRO A 141 7.52 -6.38 0.77
C PRO A 141 6.00 -6.27 0.87
N ALA A 142 5.49 -5.05 0.73
CA ALA A 142 4.06 -4.78 0.77
C ALA A 142 3.68 -3.58 -0.11
N THR A 143 2.40 -3.50 -0.48
CA THR A 143 1.82 -2.30 -1.11
C THR A 143 0.95 -1.56 -0.08
N LEU A 144 1.21 -0.27 0.12
CA LEU A 144 0.56 0.57 1.11
C LEU A 144 -0.38 1.55 0.39
N PHE A 145 -1.68 1.40 0.59
CA PHE A 145 -2.69 2.30 0.04
C PHE A 145 -2.94 3.44 1.01
N LEU A 146 -2.45 4.64 0.67
CA LEU A 146 -2.47 5.80 1.56
C LEU A 146 -3.51 6.82 1.10
N ASN A 147 -4.45 7.17 1.99
CA ASN A 147 -5.45 8.20 1.76
C ASN A 147 -4.84 9.59 1.95
N ALA A 148 -5.30 10.58 1.17
CA ALA A 148 -4.79 11.94 1.23
C ALA A 148 -4.82 12.55 2.64
N ARG A 149 -5.87 12.27 3.43
CA ARG A 149 -6.02 12.76 4.81
C ARG A 149 -5.03 12.12 5.78
N TRP A 150 -4.69 10.82 5.53
CA TRP A 150 -3.68 10.14 6.34
C TRP A 150 -2.29 10.71 6.07
N ILE A 151 -1.98 10.99 4.80
CA ILE A 151 -0.70 11.61 4.39
C ILE A 151 -0.56 12.98 5.05
N ASP A 152 -1.62 13.81 5.05
CA ASP A 152 -1.61 15.13 5.70
C ASP A 152 -1.39 15.05 7.21
N ALA A 153 -1.92 14.01 7.85
CA ALA A 153 -1.77 13.80 9.29
C ALA A 153 -0.40 13.19 9.67
N ASN A 154 0.32 12.56 8.73
CA ASN A 154 1.54 11.80 8.99
C ASN A 154 2.65 12.09 7.96
N PRO A 155 3.01 13.35 7.67
CA PRO A 155 3.94 13.69 6.59
C PRO A 155 5.33 13.04 6.76
N ASP A 156 5.91 13.09 7.96
CA ASP A 156 7.23 12.51 8.23
C ASP A 156 7.24 10.97 8.13
N VAL A 157 6.11 10.33 8.44
CA VAL A 157 5.95 8.87 8.27
C VAL A 157 5.83 8.54 6.80
N PHE A 158 5.04 9.31 6.04
CA PHE A 158 4.91 9.15 4.60
C PHE A 158 6.27 9.20 3.90
N GLU A 159 7.10 10.21 4.19
CA GLU A 159 8.44 10.34 3.60
C GLU A 159 9.31 9.11 3.85
N LYS A 160 9.29 8.57 5.07
CA LYS A 160 10.03 7.36 5.44
C LYS A 160 9.53 6.11 4.73
N LEU A 161 8.22 5.98 4.53
CA LEU A 161 7.63 4.85 3.82
C LEU A 161 7.89 4.95 2.30
N ALA A 162 7.79 6.14 1.74
CA ALA A 162 8.03 6.41 0.32
C ALA A 162 9.50 6.18 -0.09
N ALA A 163 10.44 6.46 0.82
CA ALA A 163 11.87 6.23 0.59
C ALA A 163 12.31 4.77 0.78
N ASP A 164 11.45 3.92 1.34
CA ASP A 164 11.78 2.52 1.64
C ASP A 164 11.46 1.61 0.45
N PRO A 165 12.46 1.00 -0.21
CA PRO A 165 12.24 0.17 -1.40
C PRO A 165 11.43 -1.11 -1.12
N LEU A 166 11.24 -1.45 0.16
CA LEU A 166 10.42 -2.58 0.57
C LEU A 166 8.94 -2.34 0.29
N PHE A 167 8.52 -1.06 0.29
CA PHE A 167 7.14 -0.68 0.15
C PHE A 167 6.83 -0.04 -1.20
N GLU A 168 5.66 -0.34 -1.73
CA GLU A 168 5.06 0.36 -2.86
C GLU A 168 3.91 1.22 -2.34
N ILE A 169 3.87 2.48 -2.75
CA ILE A 169 2.79 3.39 -2.38
C ILE A 169 1.66 3.30 -3.44
N GLY A 170 0.44 3.09 -2.97
CA GLY A 170 -0.79 3.12 -3.75
C GLY A 170 -1.73 4.24 -3.30
N ASN A 171 -2.67 4.57 -4.17
CA ASN A 171 -3.68 5.61 -3.96
C ASN A 171 -4.91 5.04 -3.22
N HIS A 172 -5.26 5.61 -2.06
CA HIS A 172 -6.46 5.22 -1.28
C HIS A 172 -7.55 6.29 -1.27
N GLY A 173 -7.58 7.11 -2.33
CA GLY A 173 -8.56 8.17 -2.50
C GLY A 173 -8.28 9.43 -1.68
N THR A 174 -9.12 10.44 -1.92
CA THR A 174 -8.99 11.78 -1.32
C THR A 174 -9.68 11.84 0.04
N VAL A 175 -10.94 11.39 0.12
CA VAL A 175 -11.75 11.44 1.33
C VAL A 175 -12.36 10.11 1.76
N HIS A 176 -11.85 9.00 1.20
CA HIS A 176 -12.16 7.62 1.60
C HIS A 176 -13.61 7.22 1.33
N ARG A 177 -14.07 7.40 0.08
CA ARG A 177 -15.44 7.06 -0.32
C ARG A 177 -15.49 5.75 -1.13
N PRO A 178 -16.59 4.97 -1.03
CA PRO A 178 -16.93 3.98 -2.04
C PRO A 178 -17.02 4.62 -3.42
N LEU A 179 -16.54 3.95 -4.47
CA LEU A 179 -16.51 4.51 -5.81
C LEU A 179 -17.76 4.13 -6.59
N SER A 180 -18.69 5.07 -6.74
CA SER A 180 -19.95 4.90 -7.47
C SER A 180 -20.26 6.11 -8.33
N VAL A 181 -20.84 5.87 -9.52
CA VAL A 181 -21.38 6.96 -10.35
C VAL A 181 -22.87 7.25 -10.02
N THR A 182 -23.44 6.54 -9.05
CA THR A 182 -24.86 6.66 -8.68
C THR A 182 -25.09 6.87 -7.18
N GLY A 183 -24.05 7.14 -6.40
CA GLY A 183 -24.18 7.45 -4.97
C GLY A 183 -24.36 6.23 -4.06
N ARG A 184 -24.06 4.99 -4.54
CA ARG A 184 -24.19 3.79 -3.69
C ARG A 184 -23.25 3.85 -2.50
N SER A 185 -23.76 3.53 -1.33
CA SER A 185 -23.03 3.51 -0.07
C SER A 185 -22.55 2.11 0.29
N ALA A 186 -21.45 2.04 1.06
CA ALA A 186 -20.98 0.81 1.69
C ALA A 186 -20.59 1.08 3.14
N TYR A 187 -20.91 0.19 4.06
CA TYR A 187 -20.64 0.31 5.51
C TYR A 187 -21.11 1.64 6.13
N GLY A 188 -22.21 2.21 5.64
CA GLY A 188 -22.71 3.50 6.10
C GLY A 188 -21.96 4.72 5.56
N ILE A 189 -20.94 4.54 4.74
CA ILE A 189 -20.19 5.61 4.09
C ILE A 189 -20.83 5.91 2.72
N ALA A 190 -21.21 7.16 2.50
CA ALA A 190 -21.81 7.60 1.23
C ALA A 190 -20.77 7.49 0.10
N GLY A 191 -21.14 6.86 -1.01
CA GLY A 191 -20.32 6.78 -2.20
C GLY A 191 -20.25 8.10 -2.97
N THR A 192 -19.38 8.14 -3.98
CA THR A 192 -19.34 9.23 -4.95
C THR A 192 -20.65 9.27 -5.75
N GLY A 193 -21.21 10.47 -5.99
CA GLY A 193 -22.55 10.66 -6.57
C GLY A 193 -22.57 10.75 -8.09
N GLY A 194 -21.41 10.68 -8.76
CA GLY A 194 -21.29 10.80 -10.21
C GLY A 194 -19.85 10.73 -10.68
N VAL A 195 -19.67 10.63 -11.99
CA VAL A 195 -18.33 10.52 -12.63
C VAL A 195 -17.37 11.63 -12.21
N GLY A 196 -17.87 12.86 -12.06
CA GLY A 196 -17.05 13.99 -11.60
C GLY A 196 -16.52 13.79 -10.18
N GLU A 197 -17.34 13.26 -9.26
CA GLU A 197 -16.89 12.96 -7.90
C GLU A 197 -15.97 11.74 -7.85
N VAL A 198 -16.15 10.75 -8.75
CA VAL A 198 -15.20 9.65 -8.93
C VAL A 198 -13.83 10.19 -9.33
N TYR A 199 -13.80 11.11 -10.32
CA TYR A 199 -12.57 11.80 -10.70
C TYR A 199 -11.92 12.52 -9.50
N ASP A 200 -12.69 13.31 -8.77
CA ASP A 200 -12.18 14.10 -7.64
C ASP A 200 -11.62 13.20 -6.52
N GLU A 201 -12.25 12.03 -6.26
CA GLU A 201 -11.79 11.05 -5.26
C GLU A 201 -10.49 10.36 -5.68
N VAL A 202 -10.33 10.03 -6.97
CA VAL A 202 -9.14 9.32 -7.48
C VAL A 202 -8.02 10.31 -7.79
N ALA A 203 -8.26 11.27 -8.69
CA ALA A 203 -7.24 12.18 -9.20
C ALA A 203 -6.70 13.14 -8.14
N GLY A 204 -7.55 13.55 -7.17
CA GLY A 204 -7.11 14.45 -6.09
C GLY A 204 -5.93 13.89 -5.30
N ASN A 205 -5.99 12.63 -4.91
CA ASN A 205 -4.88 11.98 -4.21
C ASN A 205 -3.77 11.47 -5.16
N ALA A 206 -4.11 11.07 -6.40
CA ALA A 206 -3.12 10.69 -7.40
C ALA A 206 -2.13 11.84 -7.68
N HIS A 207 -2.65 13.05 -7.90
CA HIS A 207 -1.82 14.25 -8.13
C HIS A 207 -0.98 14.62 -6.92
N LYS A 208 -1.54 14.51 -5.70
CA LYS A 208 -0.80 14.70 -4.45
C LYS A 208 0.36 13.72 -4.35
N LEU A 209 0.10 12.43 -4.54
CA LEU A 209 1.12 11.39 -4.48
C LEU A 209 2.18 11.59 -5.56
N ALA A 210 1.78 11.88 -6.81
CA ALA A 210 2.73 12.14 -7.89
C ALA A 210 3.64 13.35 -7.59
N GLY A 211 3.10 14.41 -6.98
CA GLY A 211 3.88 15.56 -6.54
C GLY A 211 4.88 15.23 -5.44
N LEU A 212 4.50 14.38 -4.48
CA LEU A 212 5.35 13.98 -3.36
C LEU A 212 6.41 12.93 -3.74
N LEU A 213 6.05 11.98 -4.62
CA LEU A 213 6.93 10.88 -5.04
C LEU A 213 7.82 11.23 -6.24
N GLY A 214 7.46 12.24 -7.02
CA GLY A 214 8.12 12.58 -8.28
C GLY A 214 7.74 11.65 -9.46
N HIS A 215 6.78 10.76 -9.27
CA HIS A 215 6.25 9.85 -10.29
C HIS A 215 4.80 9.45 -9.96
N PRO A 216 3.97 9.06 -10.96
CA PRO A 216 2.61 8.59 -10.71
C PRO A 216 2.61 7.25 -9.98
N VAL A 217 1.56 7.00 -9.19
CA VAL A 217 1.27 5.69 -8.60
C VAL A 217 0.51 4.82 -9.61
N ARG A 218 0.53 3.50 -9.41
CA ARG A 218 -0.01 2.53 -10.37
C ARG A 218 -1.32 1.89 -9.94
N PHE A 219 -1.60 1.91 -8.65
CA PHE A 219 -2.74 1.20 -8.06
C PHE A 219 -3.60 2.14 -7.23
N PHE A 220 -4.90 1.97 -7.39
CA PHE A 220 -5.92 2.65 -6.61
C PHE A 220 -6.77 1.63 -5.85
N ARG A 221 -7.10 1.92 -4.59
CA ARG A 221 -8.12 1.20 -3.83
C ARG A 221 -9.11 2.20 -3.25
N SER A 222 -10.44 1.97 -3.47
CA SER A 222 -11.46 2.84 -2.90
C SER A 222 -11.54 2.67 -1.38
N GLY A 223 -12.04 3.69 -0.68
CA GLY A 223 -12.09 3.72 0.78
C GLY A 223 -12.87 2.59 1.47
N THR A 224 -13.57 1.76 0.73
CA THR A 224 -14.30 0.60 1.24
C THR A 224 -14.06 -0.64 0.39
N ALA A 225 -13.14 -0.56 -0.56
CA ALA A 225 -12.91 -1.53 -1.63
C ALA A 225 -14.17 -1.81 -2.49
N HIS A 226 -15.21 -0.96 -2.43
CA HIS A 226 -16.41 -1.08 -3.25
C HIS A 226 -16.35 -0.15 -4.45
N TYR A 227 -16.79 -0.70 -5.60
CA TYR A 227 -16.80 -0.02 -6.89
C TYR A 227 -18.10 -0.32 -7.63
N ASP A 228 -18.51 0.56 -8.53
CA ASP A 228 -19.27 0.13 -9.69
C ASP A 228 -18.35 0.00 -10.92
N ASP A 229 -18.82 -0.74 -11.95
CA ASP A 229 -18.03 -1.05 -13.15
C ASP A 229 -17.72 0.19 -14.00
N VAL A 230 -18.51 1.24 -13.90
CA VAL A 230 -18.26 2.53 -14.57
C VAL A 230 -17.15 3.28 -13.83
N ALA A 231 -17.22 3.34 -12.52
CA ALA A 231 -16.19 3.96 -11.70
C ALA A 231 -14.83 3.25 -11.85
N ALA A 232 -14.81 1.91 -11.93
CA ALA A 232 -13.59 1.16 -12.20
C ALA A 232 -12.95 1.51 -13.57
N ARG A 233 -13.78 1.79 -14.60
CA ARG A 233 -13.26 2.28 -15.89
C ARG A 233 -12.68 3.68 -15.79
N VAL A 234 -13.27 4.56 -14.99
CA VAL A 234 -12.72 5.90 -14.75
C VAL A 234 -11.33 5.80 -14.11
N VAL A 235 -11.14 4.90 -13.12
CA VAL A 235 -9.81 4.63 -12.52
C VAL A 235 -8.80 4.20 -13.59
N ALA A 236 -9.19 3.29 -14.48
CA ALA A 236 -8.32 2.83 -15.57
C ALA A 236 -7.95 3.93 -16.55
N ASP A 237 -8.91 4.80 -16.93
CA ASP A 237 -8.67 5.94 -17.81
C ASP A 237 -7.74 7.01 -17.17
N LEU A 238 -7.70 7.08 -15.84
CA LEU A 238 -6.75 7.91 -15.08
C LEU A 238 -5.35 7.27 -14.96
N GLY A 239 -5.15 6.09 -15.56
CA GLY A 239 -3.86 5.42 -15.58
C GLY A 239 -3.55 4.56 -14.37
N GLU A 240 -4.51 4.38 -13.46
CA GLU A 240 -4.36 3.51 -12.29
C GLU A 240 -5.14 2.21 -12.45
N ARG A 241 -4.67 1.16 -11.80
CA ARG A 241 -5.37 -0.13 -11.73
C ARG A 241 -6.16 -0.21 -10.43
N ALA A 242 -7.47 -0.40 -10.54
CA ALA A 242 -8.31 -0.65 -9.37
C ALA A 242 -7.93 -1.98 -8.72
N ALA A 243 -7.54 -1.94 -7.44
CA ALA A 243 -7.11 -3.06 -6.64
C ALA A 243 -8.16 -3.42 -5.59
N GLY A 244 -8.66 -4.66 -5.66
CA GLY A 244 -9.43 -5.33 -4.62
C GLY A 244 -8.53 -6.28 -3.83
N PHE A 245 -9.12 -7.37 -3.33
CA PHE A 245 -8.44 -8.40 -2.55
C PHE A 245 -9.15 -9.75 -2.66
N THR A 246 -8.41 -10.82 -2.40
CA THR A 246 -8.94 -12.18 -2.28
C THR A 246 -9.26 -12.52 -0.83
N VAL A 247 -8.46 -12.00 0.11
CA VAL A 247 -8.54 -12.32 1.54
C VAL A 247 -8.67 -11.03 2.33
N ASN A 248 -9.70 -10.93 3.17
CA ASN A 248 -9.85 -9.88 4.16
C ASN A 248 -9.11 -10.30 5.43
N GLY A 249 -7.87 -9.84 5.57
CA GLY A 249 -6.95 -10.32 6.60
C GLY A 249 -7.23 -9.79 8.00
N ASP A 250 -7.92 -8.65 8.14
CA ASP A 250 -8.14 -8.03 9.45
C ASP A 250 -9.56 -7.50 9.70
N GLY A 251 -10.48 -7.74 8.74
CA GLY A 251 -11.89 -7.32 8.88
C GLY A 251 -12.07 -5.81 9.02
N GLY A 252 -11.23 -5.00 8.34
CA GLY A 252 -11.26 -3.55 8.53
C GLY A 252 -10.68 -3.11 9.88
N ALA A 253 -9.63 -3.78 10.34
CA ALA A 253 -8.97 -3.62 11.64
C ALA A 253 -9.88 -3.94 12.86
N THR A 254 -10.89 -4.80 12.68
CA THR A 254 -11.82 -5.18 13.76
C THR A 254 -11.60 -6.58 14.31
N LEU A 255 -10.85 -7.43 13.58
CA LEU A 255 -10.56 -8.80 14.01
C LEU A 255 -9.53 -8.83 15.15
N SER A 256 -9.65 -9.83 16.02
CA SER A 256 -8.62 -10.14 17.02
C SER A 256 -7.33 -10.63 16.36
N ALA A 257 -6.21 -10.56 17.08
CA ALA A 257 -4.92 -11.06 16.59
C ALA A 257 -4.96 -12.54 16.17
N ALA A 258 -5.77 -13.35 16.84
CA ALA A 258 -5.93 -14.78 16.53
C ALA A 258 -6.66 -14.98 15.20
N GLU A 259 -7.73 -14.21 14.95
CA GLU A 259 -8.47 -14.23 13.68
C GLU A 259 -7.62 -13.70 12.53
N VAL A 260 -6.94 -12.55 12.69
CA VAL A 260 -6.00 -12.02 11.69
C VAL A 260 -4.93 -13.06 11.33
N ARG A 261 -4.34 -13.71 12.35
CA ARG A 261 -3.39 -14.81 12.12
C ARG A 261 -4.00 -15.94 11.29
N GLN A 262 -5.24 -16.33 11.58
CA GLN A 262 -5.94 -17.41 10.89
C GLN A 262 -6.20 -17.05 9.43
N GLU A 263 -6.74 -15.84 9.15
CA GLU A 263 -7.04 -15.37 7.80
C GLU A 263 -5.79 -15.29 6.93
N ILE A 264 -4.72 -14.70 7.45
CA ILE A 264 -3.46 -14.56 6.70
C ILE A 264 -2.79 -15.92 6.48
N ALA A 265 -2.76 -16.80 7.48
CA ALA A 265 -2.16 -18.13 7.37
C ALA A 265 -2.92 -19.02 6.36
N ALA A 266 -4.23 -18.83 6.22
CA ALA A 266 -5.08 -19.55 5.27
C ALA A 266 -5.06 -18.96 3.85
N ALA A 267 -4.40 -17.83 3.62
CA ALA A 267 -4.38 -17.16 2.32
C ALA A 267 -3.85 -18.11 1.22
N PRO A 268 -4.62 -18.34 0.14
CA PRO A 268 -4.18 -19.22 -0.95
C PRO A 268 -3.01 -18.63 -1.74
N PRO A 269 -2.28 -19.43 -2.51
CA PRO A 269 -1.34 -18.92 -3.50
C PRO A 269 -1.99 -17.94 -4.46
N GLY A 270 -1.29 -16.85 -4.79
CA GLY A 270 -1.82 -15.80 -5.67
C GLY A 270 -2.79 -14.82 -4.98
N ALA A 271 -2.96 -14.91 -3.66
CA ALA A 271 -3.83 -14.00 -2.93
C ALA A 271 -3.29 -12.57 -2.86
N ILE A 272 -4.21 -11.61 -2.98
CA ILE A 272 -4.04 -10.24 -2.49
C ILE A 272 -4.75 -10.18 -1.14
N VAL A 273 -4.04 -9.86 -0.09
CA VAL A 273 -4.57 -9.77 1.29
C VAL A 273 -4.70 -8.31 1.65
N ILE A 274 -5.89 -7.88 2.07
CA ILE A 274 -6.11 -6.54 2.64
C ILE A 274 -5.98 -6.59 4.15
N CYS A 275 -5.25 -5.64 4.70
CA CYS A 275 -5.18 -5.30 6.12
C CYS A 275 -5.09 -3.78 6.29
N HIS A 276 -5.00 -3.29 7.52
CA HIS A 276 -4.91 -1.86 7.82
C HIS A 276 -3.68 -1.56 8.70
N MET A 277 -3.02 -0.44 8.43
CA MET A 277 -1.85 0.02 9.18
C MET A 277 -2.11 1.29 10.01
N ASN A 278 -3.35 1.76 10.04
CA ASN A 278 -3.73 3.01 10.69
C ASN A 278 -4.46 2.82 12.03
N HIS A 279 -4.44 1.60 12.59
CA HIS A 279 -5.04 1.27 13.88
C HIS A 279 -4.01 0.60 14.81
N PRO A 280 -3.01 1.37 15.33
CA PRO A 280 -2.03 0.84 16.26
C PRO A 280 -2.70 0.30 17.52
N GLY A 281 -2.20 -0.81 18.03
CA GLY A 281 -2.79 -1.49 19.20
C GLY A 281 -3.99 -2.40 18.89
N GLY A 282 -4.41 -2.49 17.61
CA GLY A 282 -5.41 -3.45 17.14
C GLY A 282 -4.84 -4.86 16.95
N GLY A 283 -5.67 -5.76 16.39
CA GLY A 283 -5.28 -7.15 16.14
C GLY A 283 -4.37 -7.35 14.92
N THR A 284 -4.25 -6.34 14.04
CA THR A 284 -3.54 -6.46 12.76
C THR A 284 -2.06 -6.77 12.95
N ALA A 285 -1.29 -5.92 13.63
CA ALA A 285 0.13 -6.13 13.83
C ALA A 285 0.45 -7.47 14.53
N PRO A 286 -0.12 -7.79 15.71
CA PRO A 286 0.19 -9.06 16.35
C PRO A 286 -0.27 -10.28 15.54
N GLY A 287 -1.34 -10.19 14.77
CA GLY A 287 -1.79 -11.26 13.89
C GLY A 287 -0.84 -11.51 12.71
N VAL A 288 -0.39 -10.44 12.03
CA VAL A 288 0.62 -10.50 10.96
C VAL A 288 1.93 -11.08 11.49
N VAL A 289 2.41 -10.59 12.65
CA VAL A 289 3.62 -11.08 13.33
C VAL A 289 3.54 -12.58 13.61
N ALA A 290 2.35 -13.08 13.98
CA ALA A 290 2.15 -14.49 14.27
C ALA A 290 1.97 -15.37 13.02
N ALA A 291 1.46 -14.83 11.88
CA ALA A 291 1.20 -15.59 10.66
C ALA A 291 2.41 -15.69 9.73
N VAL A 292 3.05 -14.57 9.45
CA VAL A 292 4.08 -14.43 8.40
C VAL A 292 5.28 -15.36 8.56
N PRO A 293 5.85 -15.58 9.76
CA PRO A 293 6.99 -16.49 9.92
C PRO A 293 6.70 -17.92 9.47
N GLY A 294 5.50 -18.43 9.75
CA GLY A 294 5.08 -19.76 9.29
C GLY A 294 4.96 -19.87 7.77
N LEU A 295 4.44 -18.82 7.12
CA LEU A 295 4.34 -18.76 5.66
C LEU A 295 5.72 -18.70 4.99
N LEU A 296 6.64 -17.89 5.53
CA LEU A 296 8.03 -17.82 5.07
C LEU A 296 8.74 -19.17 5.22
N ALA A 297 8.59 -19.84 6.37
CA ALA A 297 9.15 -21.17 6.61
C ALA A 297 8.58 -22.25 5.66
N ALA A 298 7.34 -22.09 5.22
CA ALA A 298 6.69 -22.91 4.20
C ALA A 298 7.09 -22.55 2.75
N GLY A 299 8.04 -21.62 2.56
CA GLY A 299 8.51 -21.19 1.24
C GLY A 299 7.60 -20.18 0.52
N ARG A 300 6.62 -19.58 1.20
CA ARG A 300 5.77 -18.55 0.62
C ARG A 300 6.60 -17.28 0.37
N ARG A 301 6.53 -16.78 -0.86
CA ARG A 301 7.09 -15.47 -1.22
C ARG A 301 6.06 -14.37 -1.02
N PHE A 302 6.51 -13.20 -0.60
CA PHE A 302 5.71 -11.99 -0.58
C PHE A 302 6.18 -11.03 -1.67
N VAL A 303 5.25 -10.26 -2.25
CA VAL A 303 5.51 -9.35 -3.37
C VAL A 303 4.71 -8.06 -3.22
N ARG A 304 5.21 -6.97 -3.79
CA ARG A 304 4.40 -5.77 -4.07
C ARG A 304 3.54 -6.05 -5.29
N LEU A 305 2.46 -5.30 -5.46
CA LEU A 305 1.57 -5.49 -6.60
C LEU A 305 2.30 -5.26 -7.93
N SER A 306 3.17 -4.25 -8.02
CA SER A 306 3.92 -3.93 -9.25
C SER A 306 4.98 -4.97 -9.61
N ASP A 307 5.41 -5.82 -8.68
CA ASP A 307 6.38 -6.88 -8.98
C ASP A 307 5.79 -7.92 -9.94
N VAL A 308 4.46 -8.07 -9.97
CA VAL A 308 3.75 -9.11 -10.73
C VAL A 308 2.57 -8.62 -11.59
N LEU A 309 2.02 -7.44 -11.31
CA LEU A 309 0.95 -6.79 -12.08
C LEU A 309 1.56 -5.65 -12.92
N ARG A 310 1.74 -5.92 -14.20
CA ARG A 310 2.29 -4.95 -15.16
C ARG A 310 1.20 -4.08 -15.79
#